data_6cf0bb154e7a1c3627874b09b7d45002
#
_entry.id   6cf0bb154e7a1c3627874b09b7d45002
#
_cell.length_a   1.000
_cell.length_b   1.000
_cell.length_c   1.000
_cell.angle_alpha   90.00
_cell.angle_beta   90.00
_cell.angle_gamma   90.00
#
_symmetry.space_group_name_H-M   'P 1'
#
loop_
_entity.id
_entity.type
_entity.pdbx_description
1 polymer ?
#
loop_
_entity_poly.entity_id
_entity_poly.type
_entity_poly.pdbx_seq_one_letter_code
_entity_poly.pdbx_strand_id
1 'polypeptide(L)'
;MIAALIWSQQNQLRAGEASVPFDRICSLAVDNLQEFQRASSLPLRPSPSVSPAKWSPPPFGWLKANFDGATFPSKNLAGLGAIIRNNNGLVMAAFSQPIPLPTSVETVEVLAACSAVCLARELNVD
;
A
#
# COMPACT_ATOMS: atom_id res chain seq x y z
N MET A 1 6.90 -2.29 4.24
CA MET A 1 6.83 -1.29 5.35
C MET A 1 5.39 -1.03 5.77
N ILE A 2 4.48 -0.55 4.92
CA ILE A 2 3.06 -0.31 5.26
C ILE A 2 2.37 -1.58 5.76
N ALA A 3 2.55 -2.72 5.08
CA ALA A 3 2.00 -4.00 5.52
C ALA A 3 2.46 -4.39 6.93
N ALA A 4 3.70 -4.09 7.30
CA ALA A 4 4.22 -4.33 8.65
C ALA A 4 3.57 -3.42 9.70
N LEU A 5 3.30 -2.15 9.36
CA LEU A 5 2.60 -1.22 10.25
C LEU A 5 1.15 -1.65 10.47
N ILE A 6 0.44 -2.08 9.41
CA ILE A 6 -0.92 -2.59 9.50
C ILE A 6 -0.97 -3.86 10.34
N TRP A 7 -0.05 -4.80 10.10
CA TRP A 7 0.06 -6.03 10.87
C TRP A 7 0.37 -5.77 12.35
N SER A 8 1.31 -4.84 12.64
CA SER A 8 1.62 -4.43 14.00
C SER A 8 0.40 -3.83 14.70
N GLN A 9 -0.34 -2.97 14.01
CA GLN A 9 -1.55 -2.35 14.56
C GLN A 9 -2.66 -3.37 14.83
N GLN A 10 -2.90 -4.31 13.92
CA GLN A 10 -3.88 -5.37 14.14
C GLN A 10 -3.52 -6.23 15.35
N ASN A 11 -2.23 -6.50 15.55
CA ASN A 11 -1.75 -7.25 16.71
C ASN A 11 -1.92 -6.45 18.02
N GLN A 12 -1.64 -5.15 18.01
CA GLN A 12 -1.86 -4.27 19.16
C GLN A 12 -3.34 -4.20 19.54
N LEU A 13 -4.24 -4.07 18.56
CA LEU A 13 -5.70 -4.10 18.81
C LEU A 13 -6.17 -5.43 19.38
N ARG A 14 -5.65 -6.56 18.89
CA ARG A 14 -5.96 -7.90 19.43
C ARG A 14 -5.42 -8.09 20.84
N ALA A 15 -4.29 -7.46 21.17
CA ALA A 15 -3.71 -7.48 22.51
C ALA A 15 -4.39 -6.50 23.49
N GLY A 16 -5.34 -5.69 23.03
CA GLY A 16 -5.98 -4.64 23.84
C GLY A 16 -5.05 -3.46 24.15
N GLU A 17 -3.97 -3.30 23.37
CA GLU A 17 -3.02 -2.21 23.51
C GLU A 17 -3.47 -0.96 22.72
N ALA A 18 -2.98 0.21 23.15
CA ALA A 18 -3.23 1.46 22.43
C ALA A 18 -2.59 1.39 21.04
N SER A 19 -3.41 1.47 20.00
CA SER A 19 -2.96 1.47 18.60
C SER A 19 -2.86 2.90 18.06
N VAL A 20 -2.00 3.09 17.07
CA VAL A 20 -1.90 4.37 16.36
C VAL A 20 -3.22 4.63 15.63
N PRO A 21 -3.83 5.84 15.73
CA PRO A 21 -5.01 6.19 14.96
C PRO A 21 -4.80 5.97 13.46
N PHE A 22 -5.82 5.48 12.77
CA PHE A 22 -5.72 5.04 11.37
C PHE A 22 -5.32 6.18 10.42
N ASP A 23 -5.75 7.40 10.72
CA ASP A 23 -5.38 8.64 10.01
C ASP A 23 -3.89 8.98 10.13
N ARG A 24 -3.22 8.50 11.17
CA ARG A 24 -1.77 8.67 11.36
C ARG A 24 -0.90 7.60 10.71
N ILE A 25 -1.45 6.45 10.29
CA ILE A 25 -0.66 5.37 9.67
C ILE A 25 0.02 5.86 8.39
N CYS A 26 -0.67 6.64 7.58
CA CYS A 26 -0.13 7.16 6.34
C CYS A 26 1.04 8.13 6.58
N SER A 27 0.90 9.04 7.55
CA SER A 27 1.98 9.95 7.94
C SER A 27 3.18 9.18 8.45
N LEU A 28 2.95 8.21 9.33
CA LEU A 28 4.01 7.37 9.90
C LEU A 28 4.73 6.52 8.83
N ALA A 29 3.99 6.05 7.82
CA ALA A 29 4.56 5.30 6.71
C ALA A 29 5.47 6.18 5.84
N VAL A 30 5.07 7.43 5.59
CA VAL A 30 5.89 8.40 4.86
C VAL A 30 7.16 8.75 5.64
N ASP A 31 7.03 9.02 6.94
CA ASP A 31 8.17 9.35 7.81
C ASP A 31 9.17 8.19 7.87
N ASN A 32 8.70 6.95 8.05
CA ASN A 32 9.54 5.75 8.05
C ASN A 32 10.20 5.52 6.69
N LEU A 33 9.51 5.80 5.58
CA LEU A 33 10.10 5.69 4.24
C LEU A 33 11.22 6.70 4.05
N GLN A 34 11.03 7.96 4.48
CA GLN A 34 12.06 9.00 4.41
C GLN A 34 13.29 8.64 5.27
N GLU A 35 13.07 8.10 6.46
CA GLU A 35 14.14 7.64 7.34
C GLU A 35 14.91 6.48 6.70
N PHE A 36 14.22 5.50 6.13
CA PHE A 36 14.83 4.39 5.41
C PHE A 36 15.65 4.87 4.21
N GLN A 37 15.14 5.82 3.43
CA GLN A 37 15.87 6.40 2.29
C GLN A 37 17.13 7.13 2.73
N ARG A 38 17.09 7.86 3.85
CA ARG A 38 18.26 8.53 4.43
C ARG A 38 19.30 7.54 4.95
N ALA A 39 18.87 6.41 5.50
CA ALA A 39 19.74 5.35 6.02
C ALA A 39 20.32 4.45 4.90
N SER A 40 19.65 4.34 3.76
CA SER A 40 19.99 3.44 2.65
C SER A 40 20.91 4.09 1.62
N SER A 41 22.06 4.61 2.04
CA SER A 41 23.13 5.07 1.14
C SER A 41 23.97 3.92 0.54
N LEU A 42 23.45 2.67 0.53
CA LEU A 42 24.16 1.50 0.02
C LEU A 42 23.90 1.31 -1.50
N PRO A 43 24.94 0.94 -2.29
CA PRO A 43 24.79 0.68 -3.71
C PRO A 43 23.83 -0.50 -3.97
N LEU A 44 22.96 -0.35 -4.97
CA LEU A 44 22.00 -1.37 -5.41
C LEU A 44 22.74 -2.68 -5.75
N ARG A 45 22.42 -3.76 -5.04
CA ARG A 45 22.81 -5.12 -5.47
C ARG A 45 22.10 -5.47 -6.78
N PRO A 46 22.77 -6.05 -7.78
CA PRO A 46 22.09 -6.56 -8.96
C PRO A 46 21.05 -7.62 -8.54
N SER A 47 19.80 -7.41 -8.94
CA SER A 47 18.70 -8.34 -8.68
C SER A 47 18.92 -9.62 -9.49
N PRO A 48 18.82 -10.82 -8.89
CA PRO A 48 18.83 -12.06 -9.65
C PRO A 48 17.65 -12.07 -10.64
N SER A 49 17.86 -12.61 -11.85
CA SER A 49 16.81 -12.77 -12.85
C SER A 49 15.73 -13.72 -12.35
N VAL A 50 14.67 -13.16 -11.76
CA VAL A 50 13.51 -13.92 -11.31
C VAL A 50 12.55 -14.06 -12.50
N SER A 51 12.13 -15.29 -12.82
CA SER A 51 10.99 -15.53 -13.71
C SER A 51 9.82 -14.63 -13.33
N PRO A 52 9.10 -14.01 -14.28
CA PRO A 52 7.97 -13.15 -13.95
C PRO A 52 6.93 -13.92 -13.16
N ALA A 53 6.75 -13.55 -11.90
CA ALA A 53 5.76 -14.17 -11.02
C ALA A 53 4.36 -13.93 -11.60
N LYS A 54 3.62 -15.02 -11.85
CA LYS A 54 2.21 -14.91 -12.25
C LYS A 54 1.38 -14.52 -11.02
N TRP A 55 0.39 -13.65 -11.25
CA TRP A 55 -0.57 -13.33 -10.21
C TRP A 55 -1.34 -14.58 -9.77
N SER A 56 -1.50 -14.76 -8.47
CA SER A 56 -2.30 -15.83 -7.87
C SER A 56 -3.31 -15.25 -6.89
N PRO A 57 -4.53 -15.84 -6.80
CA PRO A 57 -5.51 -15.42 -5.82
C PRO A 57 -5.02 -15.72 -4.39
N PRO A 58 -5.58 -15.01 -3.37
CA PRO A 58 -5.28 -15.32 -1.97
C PRO A 58 -5.91 -16.65 -1.54
N PRO A 59 -5.47 -17.23 -0.41
CA PRO A 59 -6.12 -18.40 0.19
C PRO A 59 -7.59 -18.12 0.54
N PHE A 60 -8.35 -19.21 0.76
CA PHE A 60 -9.74 -19.11 1.21
C PHE A 60 -9.85 -18.29 2.52
N GLY A 61 -10.85 -17.41 2.59
CA GLY A 61 -11.07 -16.51 3.74
C GLY A 61 -10.19 -15.26 3.74
N TRP A 62 -9.32 -15.07 2.73
CA TRP A 62 -8.47 -13.90 2.61
C TRP A 62 -8.86 -13.03 1.41
N LEU A 63 -8.61 -11.75 1.54
CA LEU A 63 -8.66 -10.80 0.42
C LEU A 63 -7.25 -10.36 0.03
N LYS A 64 -7.05 -10.09 -1.26
CA LYS A 64 -5.79 -9.57 -1.80
C LYS A 64 -6.02 -8.20 -2.40
N ALA A 65 -5.39 -7.20 -1.80
CA ALA A 65 -5.33 -5.86 -2.36
C ALA A 65 -4.10 -5.71 -3.25
N ASN A 66 -4.31 -5.24 -4.46
CA ASN A 66 -3.27 -4.76 -5.36
C ASN A 66 -3.47 -3.25 -5.53
N PHE A 67 -2.41 -2.50 -5.44
CA PHE A 67 -2.43 -1.05 -5.63
C PHE A 67 -1.23 -0.61 -6.44
N ASP A 68 -1.36 0.53 -7.08
CA ASP A 68 -0.31 1.11 -7.92
C ASP A 68 -0.53 2.61 -8.05
N GLY A 69 0.54 3.35 -8.31
CA GLY A 69 0.53 4.77 -8.55
C GLY A 69 1.18 5.13 -9.88
N ALA A 70 0.61 6.09 -10.60
CA ALA A 70 1.15 6.58 -11.86
C ALA A 70 1.36 8.09 -11.81
N THR A 71 2.45 8.58 -12.39
CA THR A 71 2.74 10.02 -12.50
C THR A 71 2.54 10.52 -13.92
N PHE A 72 1.96 11.71 -14.06
CA PHE A 72 1.73 12.42 -15.32
C PHE A 72 2.32 13.84 -15.22
N PRO A 73 3.66 14.00 -15.30
CA PRO A 73 4.33 15.29 -15.06
C PRO A 73 3.85 16.40 -15.99
N SER A 74 3.57 16.09 -17.26
CA SER A 74 3.07 17.06 -18.24
C SER A 74 1.69 17.64 -17.88
N LYS A 75 0.93 16.94 -17.03
CA LYS A 75 -0.39 17.37 -16.55
C LYS A 75 -0.37 17.85 -15.10
N ASN A 76 0.78 17.83 -14.44
CA ASN A 76 0.93 18.10 -13.01
C ASN A 76 -0.03 17.26 -12.14
N LEU A 77 -0.23 15.98 -12.53
CA LEU A 77 -1.13 15.04 -11.88
C LEU A 77 -0.41 13.72 -11.59
N ALA A 78 -0.94 13.00 -10.61
CA ALA A 78 -0.70 11.58 -10.41
C ALA A 78 -2.04 10.84 -10.31
N GLY A 79 -2.04 9.54 -10.56
CA GLY A 79 -3.19 8.66 -10.40
C GLY A 79 -2.91 7.61 -9.34
N LEU A 80 -3.89 7.38 -8.48
CA LEU A 80 -3.88 6.29 -7.51
C LEU A 80 -4.89 5.24 -7.96
N GLY A 81 -4.52 3.96 -7.85
CA GLY A 81 -5.41 2.85 -8.15
C GLY A 81 -5.28 1.72 -7.15
N ALA A 82 -6.39 1.09 -6.79
CA ALA A 82 -6.38 -0.16 -6.07
C ALA A 82 -7.53 -1.06 -6.48
N ILE A 83 -7.32 -2.36 -6.31
CA ILE A 83 -8.30 -3.40 -6.56
C ILE A 83 -8.17 -4.49 -5.51
N ILE A 84 -9.29 -4.88 -4.91
CA ILE A 84 -9.37 -5.94 -3.91
C ILE A 84 -10.09 -7.14 -4.53
N ARG A 85 -9.47 -8.32 -4.40
CA ARG A 85 -10.01 -9.58 -4.93
C ARG A 85 -10.09 -10.65 -3.84
N ASN A 86 -11.09 -11.52 -3.98
CA ASN A 86 -11.25 -12.68 -3.11
C ASN A 86 -10.42 -13.90 -3.60
N ASN A 87 -10.55 -15.02 -2.89
CA ASN A 87 -9.88 -16.28 -3.20
C ASN A 87 -10.26 -16.89 -4.56
N ASN A 88 -11.38 -16.48 -5.17
CA ASN A 88 -11.79 -16.88 -6.51
C ASN A 88 -11.28 -15.90 -7.60
N GLY A 89 -10.51 -14.87 -7.22
CA GLY A 89 -10.05 -13.83 -8.12
C GLY A 89 -11.10 -12.79 -8.48
N LEU A 90 -12.31 -12.88 -7.90
CA LEU A 90 -13.39 -11.93 -8.16
C LEU A 90 -13.09 -10.59 -7.49
N VAL A 91 -13.39 -9.51 -8.20
CA VAL A 91 -13.24 -8.14 -7.70
C VAL A 91 -14.32 -7.85 -6.66
N MET A 92 -13.91 -7.51 -5.44
CA MET A 92 -14.77 -7.13 -4.33
C MET A 92 -14.93 -5.61 -4.26
N ALA A 93 -13.86 -4.87 -4.53
CA ALA A 93 -13.86 -3.41 -4.64
C ALA A 93 -12.69 -2.94 -5.51
N ALA A 94 -12.84 -1.76 -6.09
CA ALA A 94 -11.79 -1.08 -6.82
C ALA A 94 -12.01 0.44 -6.76
N PHE A 95 -10.92 1.21 -6.84
CA PHE A 95 -10.99 2.65 -7.02
C PHE A 95 -9.90 3.14 -7.97
N SER A 96 -10.13 4.32 -8.55
CA SER A 96 -9.13 5.09 -9.27
C SER A 96 -9.37 6.57 -8.99
N GLN A 97 -8.30 7.30 -8.62
CA GLN A 97 -8.40 8.70 -8.23
C GLN A 97 -7.24 9.51 -8.77
N PRO A 98 -7.48 10.62 -9.47
CA PRO A 98 -6.44 11.60 -9.77
C PRO A 98 -6.14 12.46 -8.54
N ILE A 99 -4.86 12.80 -8.35
CA ILE A 99 -4.37 13.71 -7.33
C ILE A 99 -3.39 14.73 -7.95
N PRO A 100 -3.15 15.91 -7.33
CA PRO A 100 -2.04 16.76 -7.69
C PRO A 100 -0.72 15.99 -7.65
N LEU A 101 0.20 16.26 -8.57
CA LEU A 101 1.49 15.57 -8.64
C LEU A 101 2.30 15.80 -7.35
N PRO A 102 2.61 14.76 -6.57
CA PRO A 102 3.51 14.87 -5.43
C PRO A 102 4.96 15.10 -5.86
N THR A 103 5.79 15.50 -4.91
CA THR A 103 7.21 15.78 -5.14
C THR A 103 8.04 14.54 -5.48
N SER A 104 7.56 13.34 -5.17
CA SER A 104 8.26 12.08 -5.46
C SER A 104 7.31 10.95 -5.85
N VAL A 105 7.83 10.02 -6.65
CA VAL A 105 7.09 8.81 -7.09
C VAL A 105 6.77 7.93 -5.88
N GLU A 106 7.68 7.82 -4.92
CA GLU A 106 7.49 7.03 -3.70
C GLU A 106 6.29 7.52 -2.91
N THR A 107 6.04 8.83 -2.90
CA THR A 107 4.86 9.42 -2.25
C THR A 107 3.58 8.94 -2.94
N VAL A 108 3.56 8.83 -4.27
CA VAL A 108 2.40 8.33 -5.02
C VAL A 108 2.11 6.88 -4.65
N GLU A 109 3.15 6.03 -4.57
CA GLU A 109 3.03 4.63 -4.17
C GLU A 109 2.47 4.47 -2.75
N VAL A 110 2.99 5.28 -1.81
CA VAL A 110 2.52 5.27 -0.42
C VAL A 110 1.05 5.69 -0.35
N LEU A 111 0.65 6.74 -1.08
CA LEU A 111 -0.74 7.18 -1.12
C LEU A 111 -1.67 6.12 -1.73
N ALA A 112 -1.23 5.42 -2.78
CA ALA A 112 -1.99 4.32 -3.37
C ALA A 112 -2.19 3.18 -2.36
N ALA A 113 -1.14 2.81 -1.62
CA ALA A 113 -1.22 1.82 -0.55
C ALA A 113 -2.18 2.23 0.57
N CYS A 114 -2.10 3.48 1.04
CA CYS A 114 -3.01 4.01 2.06
C CYS A 114 -4.47 3.97 1.60
N SER A 115 -4.71 4.36 0.34
CA SER A 115 -6.05 4.32 -0.25
C SER A 115 -6.59 2.88 -0.35
N ALA A 116 -5.73 1.91 -0.68
CA ALA A 116 -6.10 0.50 -0.69
C ALA A 116 -6.52 -0.01 0.70
N VAL A 117 -5.83 0.45 1.76
CA VAL A 117 -6.19 0.13 3.15
C VAL A 117 -7.54 0.74 3.53
N CYS A 118 -7.78 2.00 3.17
CA CYS A 118 -9.07 2.64 3.40
C CYS A 118 -10.20 1.88 2.70
N LEU A 119 -9.98 1.49 1.43
CA LEU A 119 -10.94 0.70 0.67
C LEU A 119 -11.22 -0.67 1.31
N ALA A 120 -10.18 -1.35 1.82
CA ALA A 120 -10.34 -2.62 2.52
C ALA A 120 -11.18 -2.47 3.81
N ARG A 121 -10.99 -1.38 4.54
CA ARG A 121 -11.78 -1.06 5.73
C ARG A 121 -13.27 -0.84 5.41
N GLU A 122 -13.59 -0.18 4.30
CA GLU A 122 -14.98 0.05 3.87
C GLU A 122 -15.70 -1.26 3.54
N LEU A 123 -14.96 -2.32 3.19
CA LEU A 123 -15.53 -3.66 2.96
C LEU A 123 -15.89 -4.39 4.26
N ASN A 124 -15.64 -3.80 5.45
CA ASN A 124 -15.85 -4.44 6.76
C ASN A 124 -15.21 -5.84 6.84
N VAL A 125 -13.99 -5.96 6.32
CA VAL A 125 -13.23 -7.21 6.40
C VAL A 125 -12.55 -7.24 7.76
N ASP A 126 -13.07 -8.07 8.65
CA ASP A 126 -12.51 -8.35 9.97
C ASP A 126 -11.24 -9.24 9.87
#